data_72b863a45220c725cf836417e4647ced
#
_entry.id   72b863a45220c725cf836417e4647ced
#
_cell.length_a   1.000
_cell.length_b   1.000
_cell.length_c   1.000
_cell.angle_alpha   90.00
_cell.angle_beta   90.00
_cell.angle_gamma   90.00
#
_symmetry.space_group_name_H-M   'P 1'
#
loop_
_entity.id
_entity.type
_entity.pdbx_description
1 polymer ?
#
loop_
_entity_poly.entity_id
_entity_poly.type
_entity_poly.pdbx_seq_one_letter_code
_entity_poly.pdbx_strand_id
1 'polypeptide(L)'
;MKYSKYTDISIAGWERSDSVIFNIPPLKQTGTYAPTLGVRIDNSFPFKSVAVIVEQTVYPKKTIYRDTINCKLYDDKGRLLGNGISNHLYIYNVEPRHYQQGDSIHIYIRHDMKREILPGITSVGIEFSKNK
;
A
#
# COMPACT_ATOMS: atom_id res chain seq x y z
N MET A 1 13.07 -13.99 -3.49
CA MET A 1 12.56 -13.45 -2.22
C MET A 1 11.25 -12.71 -2.44
N LYS A 2 10.28 -12.96 -1.59
CA LYS A 2 9.01 -12.25 -1.59
C LYS A 2 8.69 -11.78 -0.18
N TYR A 3 8.43 -10.50 -0.02
CA TYR A 3 7.92 -9.94 1.23
C TYR A 3 6.43 -9.64 1.04
N SER A 4 5.61 -10.12 1.96
CA SER A 4 4.18 -9.86 1.93
C SER A 4 3.68 -9.73 3.35
N LYS A 5 3.09 -8.59 3.67
CA LYS A 5 2.57 -8.34 5.01
C LYS A 5 1.39 -7.37 4.97
N TYR A 6 0.39 -7.65 5.79
CA TYR A 6 -0.78 -6.80 5.99
C TYR A 6 -0.88 -6.37 7.44
N THR A 7 -1.34 -5.16 7.66
CA THR A 7 -1.59 -4.61 8.99
C THR A 7 -3.05 -4.22 9.10
N ASP A 8 -3.70 -4.65 10.18
CA ASP A 8 -5.08 -4.29 10.45
C ASP A 8 -5.17 -2.82 10.86
N ILE A 9 -6.21 -2.15 10.36
CA ILE A 9 -6.51 -0.77 10.71
C ILE A 9 -7.54 -0.78 11.83
N SER A 10 -7.43 0.18 12.75
CA SER A 10 -8.39 0.33 13.84
C SER A 10 -9.82 0.42 13.31
N ILE A 11 -10.74 -0.24 14.00
CA ILE A 11 -12.17 -0.16 13.69
C ILE A 11 -12.71 1.27 13.83
N ALA A 12 -12.02 2.11 14.62
CA ALA A 12 -12.38 3.52 14.77
C ALA A 12 -12.06 4.36 13.54
N GLY A 13 -11.31 3.81 12.59
CA GLY A 13 -10.93 4.45 11.34
C GLY A 13 -9.43 4.67 11.22
N TRP A 14 -9.01 4.98 10.01
CA TRP A 14 -7.60 5.23 9.69
C TRP A 14 -7.32 6.72 9.74
N GLU A 15 -6.53 7.16 10.71
CA GLU A 15 -6.17 8.57 10.83
C GLU A 15 -5.13 8.94 9.78
N ARG A 16 -5.31 10.10 9.15
CA ARG A 16 -4.42 10.59 8.10
C ARG A 16 -2.98 10.74 8.57
N SER A 17 -2.80 11.10 9.85
CA SER A 17 -1.47 11.26 10.45
C SER A 17 -0.84 9.94 10.90
N ASP A 18 -1.54 8.83 10.78
CA ASP A 18 -1.10 7.54 11.29
C ASP A 18 -0.62 6.64 10.15
N SER A 19 0.67 6.67 9.87
CA SER A 19 1.26 5.85 8.83
C SER A 19 1.35 4.39 9.25
N VAL A 20 0.98 3.50 8.33
CA VAL A 20 1.25 2.06 8.47
C VAL A 20 2.67 1.80 8.00
N ILE A 21 3.46 1.12 8.82
CA ILE A 21 4.90 0.97 8.58
C ILE A 21 5.25 -0.49 8.30
N PHE A 22 6.02 -0.70 7.23
CA PHE A 22 6.55 -2.02 6.87
C PHE A 22 8.07 -1.91 6.73
N ASN A 23 8.78 -2.84 7.37
CA ASN A 23 10.23 -2.88 7.34
C ASN A 23 10.70 -4.10 6.56
N ILE A 24 11.22 -3.87 5.37
CA ILE A 24 11.74 -4.94 4.52
C ILE A 24 13.22 -5.14 4.88
N PRO A 25 13.61 -6.36 5.26
CA PRO A 25 15.01 -6.64 5.64
C PRO A 25 15.94 -6.51 4.44
N PRO A 26 17.26 -6.48 4.68
CA PRO A 26 18.22 -6.34 3.58
C PRO A 26 17.99 -7.33 2.45
N LEU A 27 17.94 -6.82 1.22
CA LEU A 27 17.69 -7.62 0.03
C LEU A 27 18.88 -8.53 -0.25
N LYS A 28 18.57 -9.75 -0.70
CA LYS A 28 19.59 -10.75 -1.01
C LYS A 28 20.12 -10.65 -2.43
N GLN A 29 19.39 -9.96 -3.31
CA GLN A 29 19.75 -9.85 -4.72
C GLN A 29 19.50 -8.43 -5.23
N THR A 30 20.43 -7.95 -6.04
CA THR A 30 20.25 -6.73 -6.82
C THR A 30 19.26 -7.01 -7.95
N GLY A 31 18.38 -6.06 -8.23
CA GLY A 31 17.44 -6.18 -9.35
C GLY A 31 16.32 -5.17 -9.27
N THR A 32 15.39 -5.31 -10.20
CA THR A 32 14.18 -4.51 -10.24
C THR A 32 13.09 -5.19 -9.43
N TYR A 33 12.50 -4.46 -8.50
CA TYR A 33 11.42 -4.94 -7.64
C TYR A 33 10.17 -4.15 -7.95
N ALA A 34 9.04 -4.85 -8.00
CA ALA A 34 7.73 -4.28 -8.30
C ALA A 34 6.81 -4.45 -7.09
N PRO A 35 6.70 -3.42 -6.23
CA PRO A 35 5.81 -3.51 -5.09
C PRO A 35 4.35 -3.46 -5.52
N THR A 36 3.47 -4.08 -4.73
CA THR A 36 2.03 -3.88 -4.84
C THR A 36 1.46 -3.45 -3.51
N LEU A 37 0.48 -2.56 -3.58
CA LEU A 37 -0.29 -2.09 -2.43
C LEU A 37 -1.60 -2.87 -2.36
N GLY A 38 -1.90 -3.46 -1.20
CA GLY A 38 -3.17 -4.11 -0.96
C GLY A 38 -4.01 -3.31 0.02
N VAL A 39 -5.28 -3.12 -0.29
CA VAL A 39 -6.23 -2.42 0.59
C VAL A 39 -7.48 -3.26 0.73
N ARG A 40 -7.87 -3.57 1.96
CA ARG A 40 -9.14 -4.23 2.26
C ARG A 40 -10.15 -3.20 2.73
N ILE A 41 -11.32 -3.25 2.13
CA ILE A 41 -12.37 -2.27 2.36
C ILE A 41 -13.67 -3.00 2.67
N ASP A 42 -14.37 -2.57 3.72
CA ASP A 42 -15.69 -3.08 4.04
C ASP A 42 -16.79 -2.17 3.47
N ASN A 43 -18.06 -2.57 3.68
CA ASN A 43 -19.20 -1.86 3.12
C ASN A 43 -19.46 -0.48 3.75
N SER A 44 -18.76 -0.14 4.82
CA SER A 44 -18.91 1.19 5.44
C SER A 44 -18.07 2.28 4.76
N PHE A 45 -17.17 1.90 3.85
CA PHE A 45 -16.36 2.88 3.14
C PHE A 45 -17.23 3.74 2.22
N PRO A 46 -17.25 5.08 2.42
CA PRO A 46 -18.25 5.93 1.77
C PRO A 46 -17.82 6.51 0.42
N PHE A 47 -16.61 6.24 -0.06
CA PHE A 47 -16.08 6.87 -1.26
C PHE A 47 -15.87 5.88 -2.39
N LYS A 48 -15.73 6.41 -3.63
CA LYS A 48 -15.51 5.58 -4.84
C LYS A 48 -14.05 5.29 -5.10
N SER A 49 -13.17 6.02 -4.43
CA SER A 49 -11.72 5.85 -4.55
C SER A 49 -11.07 6.29 -3.26
N VAL A 50 -9.82 5.86 -3.07
CA VAL A 50 -9.00 6.32 -1.96
C VAL A 50 -7.63 6.72 -2.47
N ALA A 51 -7.19 7.92 -2.11
CA ALA A 51 -5.83 8.38 -2.40
C ALA A 51 -4.91 7.91 -1.28
N VAL A 52 -3.84 7.21 -1.65
CA VAL A 52 -2.89 6.63 -0.72
C VAL A 52 -1.48 7.05 -1.12
N ILE A 53 -0.69 7.47 -0.13
CA ILE A 53 0.71 7.81 -0.33
C ILE A 53 1.56 6.66 0.18
N VAL A 54 2.44 6.15 -0.68
CA VAL A 54 3.42 5.12 -0.35
C VAL A 54 4.80 5.78 -0.39
N GLU A 55 5.44 5.89 0.76
CA GLU A 55 6.76 6.48 0.86
C GLU A 55 7.76 5.42 1.28
N GLN A 56 8.86 5.32 0.53
CA GLN A 56 9.92 4.36 0.80
C GLN A 56 11.20 5.11 1.17
N THR A 57 11.86 4.67 2.25
CA THR A 57 13.21 5.10 2.55
C THR A 57 14.12 3.89 2.40
N VAL A 58 15.08 3.99 1.49
CA VAL A 58 16.01 2.91 1.14
C VAL A 58 17.34 3.16 1.85
N TYR A 59 17.75 2.22 2.69
CA TYR A 59 19.01 2.29 3.42
C TYR A 59 20.06 1.39 2.78
N PRO A 60 21.36 1.73 2.87
CA PRO A 60 21.97 2.73 3.75
C PRO A 60 21.99 4.16 3.21
N LYS A 61 21.69 4.38 1.93
CA LYS A 61 21.84 5.71 1.32
C LYS A 61 20.78 6.72 1.72
N LYS A 62 19.67 6.26 2.32
CA LYS A 62 18.51 7.08 2.69
C LYS A 62 17.82 7.74 1.49
N THR A 63 17.79 7.03 0.36
CA THR A 63 17.04 7.48 -0.81
C THR A 63 15.55 7.38 -0.53
N ILE A 64 14.80 8.44 -0.83
CA ILE A 64 13.36 8.49 -0.57
C ILE A 64 12.61 8.47 -1.91
N TYR A 65 11.65 7.55 -2.01
CA TYR A 65 10.70 7.48 -3.11
C TYR A 65 9.30 7.71 -2.57
N ARG A 66 8.51 8.53 -3.23
CA ARG A 66 7.13 8.79 -2.84
C ARG A 66 6.22 8.62 -4.04
N ASP A 67 5.21 7.76 -3.87
CA ASP A 67 4.19 7.53 -4.89
C ASP A 67 2.83 7.84 -4.31
N THR A 68 2.01 8.58 -5.07
CA THR A 68 0.61 8.79 -4.73
C THR A 68 -0.22 7.92 -5.65
N ILE A 69 -1.03 7.04 -5.05
CA ILE A 69 -1.83 6.08 -5.79
C ILE A 69 -3.30 6.43 -5.61
N ASN A 70 -3.98 6.72 -6.71
CA ASN A 70 -5.43 6.88 -6.68
C ASN A 70 -6.07 5.52 -6.86
N CYS A 71 -6.49 4.93 -5.73
CA CYS A 71 -7.04 3.58 -5.71
C CYS A 71 -8.51 3.61 -6.11
N LYS A 72 -8.81 3.33 -7.35
CA LYS A 72 -10.18 3.23 -7.83
C LYS A 72 -10.83 1.95 -7.31
N LEU A 73 -12.05 2.05 -6.80
CA LEU A 73 -12.81 0.93 -6.26
C LEU A 73 -13.89 0.44 -7.21
N TYR A 74 -14.30 1.28 -8.16
CA TYR A 74 -15.34 0.97 -9.15
C TYR A 74 -14.82 1.24 -10.55
N ASP A 75 -15.32 0.48 -11.53
CA ASP A 75 -15.02 0.73 -12.94
C ASP A 75 -15.91 1.87 -13.49
N ASP A 76 -15.75 2.19 -14.79
CA ASP A 76 -16.48 3.27 -15.44
C ASP A 76 -18.00 3.00 -15.52
N LYS A 77 -18.40 1.76 -15.34
CA LYS A 77 -19.81 1.33 -15.34
C LYS A 77 -20.39 1.22 -13.95
N GLY A 78 -19.63 1.65 -12.91
CA GLY A 78 -20.08 1.60 -11.53
C GLY A 78 -19.98 0.22 -10.88
N ARG A 79 -19.26 -0.73 -11.50
CA ARG A 79 -19.07 -2.07 -10.93
C ARG A 79 -17.90 -2.08 -9.97
N LEU A 80 -18.06 -2.81 -8.87
CA LEU A 80 -17.00 -2.96 -7.87
C LEU A 80 -15.83 -3.76 -8.44
N LEU A 81 -14.61 -3.25 -8.28
CA LEU A 81 -13.40 -3.85 -8.84
C LEU A 81 -12.74 -4.88 -7.93
N GLY A 82 -13.07 -4.89 -6.64
CA GLY A 82 -12.41 -5.76 -5.66
C GLY A 82 -13.02 -7.15 -5.57
N ASN A 83 -12.39 -7.99 -4.74
CA ASN A 83 -12.78 -9.37 -4.48
C ASN A 83 -13.31 -9.52 -3.06
N GLY A 84 -14.31 -10.39 -2.87
CA GLY A 84 -14.89 -10.71 -1.58
C GLY A 84 -16.34 -10.29 -1.47
N ILE A 85 -17.00 -10.71 -0.39
CA ILE A 85 -18.44 -10.45 -0.17
C ILE A 85 -18.64 -9.26 0.75
N SER A 86 -18.04 -9.27 1.93
CA SER A 86 -18.18 -8.21 2.92
C SER A 86 -16.90 -7.39 3.10
N ASN A 87 -15.75 -7.97 2.78
CA ASN A 87 -14.45 -7.29 2.74
C ASN A 87 -13.86 -7.47 1.35
N HIS A 88 -13.68 -6.37 0.63
CA HIS A 88 -13.15 -6.41 -0.72
C HIS A 88 -11.66 -6.07 -0.70
N LEU A 89 -10.85 -6.96 -1.24
CA LEU A 89 -9.41 -6.75 -1.40
C LEU A 89 -9.12 -6.13 -2.76
N TYR A 90 -8.40 -5.02 -2.75
CA TYR A 90 -7.95 -4.31 -3.94
C TYR A 90 -6.44 -4.30 -3.98
N ILE A 91 -5.87 -4.62 -5.14
CA ILE A 91 -4.42 -4.65 -5.35
C ILE A 91 -4.05 -3.61 -6.40
N TYR A 92 -3.06 -2.79 -6.09
CA TYR A 92 -2.59 -1.72 -6.98
C TYR A 92 -1.09 -1.82 -7.16
N ASN A 93 -0.61 -1.54 -8.36
CA ASN A 93 0.83 -1.53 -8.64
C ASN A 93 1.46 -0.24 -8.13
N VAL A 94 2.63 -0.39 -7.51
CA VAL A 94 3.51 0.71 -7.17
C VAL A 94 4.64 0.73 -8.19
N GLU A 95 5.21 1.89 -8.45
CA GLU A 95 6.27 2.06 -9.45
C GLU A 95 7.41 1.07 -9.25
N PRO A 96 7.77 0.25 -10.25
CA PRO A 96 8.93 -0.63 -10.16
C PRO A 96 10.22 0.20 -10.11
N ARG A 97 11.18 -0.25 -9.29
CA ARG A 97 12.47 0.42 -9.15
C ARG A 97 13.60 -0.57 -8.98
N HIS A 98 14.80 -0.11 -9.28
CA HIS A 98 16.01 -0.90 -9.13
C HIS A 98 16.59 -0.72 -7.73
N TYR A 99 16.90 -1.84 -7.08
CA TYR A 99 17.49 -1.85 -5.73
C TYR A 99 18.74 -2.71 -5.74
N GLN A 100 19.66 -2.42 -4.81
CA GLN A 100 20.92 -3.14 -4.67
C GLN A 100 20.82 -4.20 -3.59
N GLN A 101 21.59 -5.27 -3.76
CA GLN A 101 21.79 -6.24 -2.68
C GLN A 101 22.23 -5.52 -1.41
N GLY A 102 21.62 -5.87 -0.28
CA GLY A 102 21.92 -5.25 1.00
C GLY A 102 21.04 -4.04 1.34
N ASP A 103 20.32 -3.48 0.37
CA ASP A 103 19.37 -2.41 0.65
C ASP A 103 18.25 -2.93 1.55
N SER A 104 17.93 -2.16 2.59
CA SER A 104 16.70 -2.37 3.36
C SER A 104 15.74 -1.23 3.08
N ILE A 105 14.44 -1.53 3.09
CA ILE A 105 13.43 -0.56 2.69
C ILE A 105 12.43 -0.39 3.84
N HIS A 106 12.24 0.85 4.31
CA HIS A 106 11.18 1.19 5.24
C HIS A 106 10.05 1.83 4.45
N ILE A 107 8.88 1.25 4.51
CA ILE A 107 7.72 1.71 3.75
C ILE A 107 6.70 2.30 4.72
N TYR A 108 6.27 3.52 4.42
CA TYR A 108 5.27 4.27 5.19
C TYR A 108 4.07 4.49 4.28
N ILE A 109 2.90 4.04 4.73
CA ILE A 109 1.67 4.14 3.94
C ILE A 109 0.66 4.94 4.73
N ARG A 110 0.12 6.01 4.13
CA ARG A 110 -0.93 6.82 4.72
C ARG A 110 -1.96 7.21 3.67
N HIS A 111 -3.19 7.49 4.10
CA HIS A 111 -4.17 8.00 3.15
C HIS A 111 -4.02 9.52 2.99
N ASP A 112 -4.42 10.00 1.81
CA ASP A 112 -4.37 11.42 1.45
C ASP A 112 -5.77 11.93 1.13
N MET A 113 -6.74 11.59 1.97
CA MET A 113 -8.12 12.04 1.85
C MET A 113 -8.31 13.31 2.67
N LYS A 114 -9.29 14.13 2.29
CA LYS A 114 -9.62 15.34 3.05
C LYS A 114 -10.15 15.02 4.44
N ARG A 115 -10.87 13.91 4.56
CA ARG A 115 -11.37 13.44 5.84
C ARG A 115 -10.21 12.93 6.68
N GLU A 116 -10.06 13.45 7.90
CA GLU A 116 -8.93 13.09 8.75
C GLU A 116 -8.98 11.63 9.18
N ILE A 117 -10.15 11.17 9.64
CA ILE A 117 -10.35 9.78 10.05
C ILE A 117 -11.20 9.09 8.98
N LEU A 118 -10.61 8.11 8.30
CA LEU A 118 -11.22 7.43 7.17
C LEU A 118 -11.80 6.08 7.62
N PRO A 119 -13.14 5.92 7.57
CA PRO A 119 -13.76 4.66 7.96
C PRO A 119 -13.72 3.64 6.82
N GLY A 120 -13.88 2.37 7.14
CA GLY A 120 -14.11 1.33 6.13
C GLY A 120 -12.87 0.69 5.55
N ILE A 121 -11.68 1.17 5.87
CA ILE A 121 -10.44 0.49 5.51
C ILE A 121 -10.11 -0.47 6.65
N THR A 122 -10.13 -1.77 6.38
CA THR A 122 -9.92 -2.78 7.43
C THR A 122 -8.48 -3.27 7.53
N SER A 123 -7.74 -3.27 6.43
CA SER A 123 -6.32 -3.57 6.45
C SER A 123 -5.61 -2.97 5.26
N VAL A 124 -4.30 -2.77 5.41
CA VAL A 124 -3.42 -2.25 4.37
C VAL A 124 -2.18 -3.13 4.34
N GLY A 125 -1.73 -3.47 3.14
CA GLY A 125 -0.59 -4.35 2.99
C GLY A 125 0.32 -3.98 1.84
N ILE A 126 1.49 -4.56 1.87
CA ILE A 126 2.49 -4.41 0.82
C ILE A 126 3.03 -5.78 0.44
N GLU A 127 3.16 -6.02 -0.85
CA GLU A 127 3.95 -7.13 -1.38
C GLU A 127 5.14 -6.53 -2.11
N PHE A 128 6.31 -7.11 -1.89
CA PHE A 128 7.56 -6.62 -2.44
C PHE A 128 8.34 -7.80 -2.97
N SER A 129 8.47 -7.91 -4.28
CA SER A 129 9.14 -9.04 -4.92
C SER A 129 9.94 -8.60 -6.13
N LYS A 130 11.00 -9.34 -6.40
CA LYS A 130 11.85 -9.08 -7.55
C LYS A 130 11.15 -9.49 -8.84
N ASN A 131 11.24 -8.63 -9.85
CA ASN A 131 10.81 -8.97 -11.20
C ASN A 131 11.78 -10.00 -11.78
N LYS A 132 11.21 -10.94 -12.52
CA LYS A 132 12.03 -11.93 -13.22
C LYS A 132 12.67 -11.35 -14.47
#